data_8ca34e724d2c118d52ba38e82cc6c391
#
_entry.id   8ca34e724d2c118d52ba38e82cc6c391
#
_cell.length_a   1.000
_cell.length_b   1.000
_cell.length_c   1.000
_cell.angle_alpha   90.00
_cell.angle_beta   90.00
_cell.angle_gamma   90.00
#
_symmetry.space_group_name_H-M   'P 1'
#
loop_
_entity.id
_entity.type
_entity.pdbx_description
1 polymer ?
#
loop_
_entity_poly.entity_id
_entity_poly.type
_entity_poly.pdbx_seq_one_letter_code
_entity_poly.pdbx_strand_id
1 'polypeptide(L)'
;VPEYNRLKHKYQMMWDQKDCDGYLKTAAVLAAYVDQSISTNTFYNPAHFADRKVPTTLIAKNLMQAHVWGLKTFYYSLINKAGSRQEQRTPEVHYNGFHNEREVIEEDEDCEACKL
;
A
#
# COMPACT_ATOMS: atom_id res chain seq x y z
N VAL A 1 -18.00 13.91 4.02
CA VAL A 1 -17.96 13.90 5.50
C VAL A 1 -18.66 15.16 5.98
N PRO A 2 -19.66 15.04 6.91
CA PRO A 2 -20.32 16.21 7.48
C PRO A 2 -19.32 17.16 8.11
N GLU A 3 -19.50 18.47 7.89
CA GLU A 3 -18.66 19.54 8.44
C GLU A 3 -17.14 19.42 8.12
N TYR A 4 -16.80 18.76 7.03
CA TYR A 4 -15.40 18.51 6.66
C TYR A 4 -14.56 19.79 6.68
N ASN A 5 -15.05 20.90 6.12
CA ASN A 5 -14.29 22.16 6.06
C ASN A 5 -13.91 22.69 7.46
N ARG A 6 -14.78 22.47 8.45
CA ARG A 6 -14.53 22.89 9.85
C ARG A 6 -13.63 21.90 10.58
N LEU A 7 -13.75 20.60 10.27
CA LEU A 7 -13.11 19.52 11.03
C LEU A 7 -11.91 18.89 10.31
N LYS A 8 -11.56 19.35 9.10
CA LYS A 8 -10.49 18.74 8.29
C LYS A 8 -9.15 18.56 9.03
N HIS A 9 -8.85 19.45 9.97
CA HIS A 9 -7.65 19.37 10.79
C HIS A 9 -7.65 18.22 11.81
N LYS A 10 -8.82 17.61 12.05
CA LYS A 10 -9.00 16.44 12.93
C LYS A 10 -9.02 15.11 12.17
N TYR A 11 -9.11 15.17 10.83
CA TYR A 11 -9.07 13.97 10.00
C TYR A 11 -7.65 13.72 9.53
N GLN A 12 -7.24 12.48 9.61
CA GLN A 12 -6.00 12.01 9.04
C GLN A 12 -6.33 11.14 7.83
N MET A 13 -5.90 11.57 6.65
CA MET A 13 -6.12 10.79 5.44
C MET A 13 -5.20 9.57 5.42
N MET A 14 -5.58 8.54 4.66
CA MET A 14 -4.83 7.29 4.60
C MET A 14 -3.35 7.51 4.26
N TRP A 15 -3.06 8.35 3.27
CA TRP A 15 -1.70 8.61 2.80
C TRP A 15 -0.89 9.57 3.69
N ASP A 16 -1.52 10.23 4.66
CA ASP A 16 -0.84 11.08 5.64
C ASP A 16 -0.33 10.28 6.83
N GLN A 17 -0.79 9.05 6.97
CA GLN A 17 -0.36 8.15 8.04
C GLN A 17 1.01 7.56 7.73
N LYS A 18 1.88 7.56 8.72
CA LYS A 18 3.25 7.06 8.60
C LYS A 18 3.31 5.53 8.57
N ASP A 19 2.36 4.88 9.24
CA ASP A 19 2.17 3.44 9.25
C ASP A 19 0.67 3.10 9.40
N CYS A 20 0.32 1.84 9.31
CA CYS A 20 -1.06 1.38 9.44
C CYS A 20 -1.40 0.80 10.82
N ASP A 21 -0.56 0.98 11.84
CA ASP A 21 -0.78 0.41 13.20
C ASP A 21 -2.14 0.80 13.78
N GLY A 22 -2.51 2.07 13.71
CA GLY A 22 -3.78 2.56 14.25
C GLY A 22 -4.99 1.92 13.58
N TYR A 23 -4.96 1.80 12.26
CA TYR A 23 -6.00 1.14 11.48
C TYR A 23 -6.07 -0.36 11.81
N LEU A 24 -4.93 -1.06 11.81
CA LEU A 24 -4.86 -2.48 12.12
C LEU A 24 -5.38 -2.78 13.54
N LYS A 25 -5.04 -1.93 14.51
CA LYS A 25 -5.54 -2.05 15.87
C LYS A 25 -7.06 -1.88 15.95
N THR A 26 -7.60 -0.91 15.22
CA THR A 26 -9.06 -0.71 15.15
C THR A 26 -9.74 -1.93 14.52
N ALA A 27 -9.21 -2.44 13.41
CA ALA A 27 -9.73 -3.64 12.76
C ALA A 27 -9.66 -4.86 13.69
N ALA A 28 -8.59 -5.00 14.47
CA ALA A 28 -8.42 -6.08 15.42
C ALA A 28 -9.47 -6.04 16.54
N VAL A 29 -9.79 -4.85 17.06
CA VAL A 29 -10.88 -4.69 18.06
C VAL A 29 -12.21 -5.13 17.47
N LEU A 30 -12.52 -4.76 16.23
CA LEU A 30 -13.75 -5.18 15.56
C LEU A 30 -13.76 -6.69 15.27
N ALA A 31 -12.62 -7.26 14.92
CA ALA A 31 -12.48 -8.68 14.63
C ALA A 31 -12.81 -9.58 15.83
N ALA A 32 -12.70 -9.06 17.06
CA ALA A 32 -13.08 -9.79 18.27
C ALA A 32 -14.60 -9.99 18.42
N TYR A 33 -15.41 -9.22 17.69
CA TYR A 33 -16.87 -9.23 17.77
C TYR A 33 -17.55 -9.86 16.54
N VAL A 34 -16.77 -10.40 15.62
CA VAL A 34 -17.29 -11.08 14.43
C VAL A 34 -16.67 -12.48 14.35
N ASP A 35 -17.46 -13.44 13.91
CA ASP A 35 -17.01 -14.83 13.75
C ASP A 35 -16.24 -15.07 12.46
N GLN A 36 -16.49 -14.26 11.44
CA GLN A 36 -15.74 -14.27 10.18
C GLN A 36 -14.49 -13.40 10.24
N SER A 37 -13.59 -13.56 9.26
CA SER A 37 -12.43 -12.66 9.10
C SER A 37 -12.85 -11.32 8.53
N ILE A 38 -12.14 -10.26 8.93
CA ILE A 38 -12.24 -8.95 8.31
C ILE A 38 -11.15 -8.87 7.24
N SER A 39 -11.53 -8.59 5.98
CA SER A 39 -10.59 -8.33 4.90
C SER A 39 -9.86 -7.00 5.18
N THR A 40 -8.62 -7.10 5.65
CA THR A 40 -7.86 -5.97 6.14
C THR A 40 -6.73 -5.65 5.18
N ASN A 41 -6.68 -4.41 4.69
CA ASN A 41 -5.60 -3.93 3.84
C ASN A 41 -4.50 -3.30 4.68
N THR A 42 -3.26 -3.41 4.22
CA THR A 42 -2.17 -2.54 4.68
C THR A 42 -1.94 -1.43 3.66
N PHE A 43 -1.40 -0.31 4.10
CA PHE A 43 -1.12 0.82 3.22
C PHE A 43 0.15 1.54 3.65
N TYR A 44 0.94 1.96 2.67
CA TYR A 44 2.21 2.61 2.91
C TYR A 44 2.43 3.77 1.93
N ASN A 45 2.93 4.88 2.45
CA ASN A 45 3.32 6.01 1.63
C ASN A 45 4.85 6.18 1.65
N PRO A 46 5.55 5.85 0.56
CA PRO A 46 7.01 6.00 0.46
C PRO A 46 7.50 7.42 0.72
N ALA A 47 6.65 8.45 0.51
CA ALA A 47 7.02 9.85 0.77
C ALA A 47 7.40 10.14 2.22
N HIS A 48 7.00 9.29 3.16
CA HIS A 48 7.33 9.43 4.58
C HIS A 48 8.75 8.94 4.94
N PHE A 49 9.47 8.35 3.99
CA PHE A 49 10.81 7.79 4.20
C PHE A 49 11.85 8.54 3.36
N ALA A 50 13.06 8.69 3.91
CA ALA A 50 14.12 9.51 3.30
C ALA A 50 14.54 9.03 1.90
N ASP A 51 14.57 7.73 1.69
CA ASP A 51 14.93 7.09 0.42
C ASP A 51 13.72 6.83 -0.50
N ARG A 52 12.53 7.27 -0.08
CA ARG A 52 11.25 6.99 -0.72
C ARG A 52 10.99 5.49 -0.94
N LYS A 53 11.49 4.68 -0.04
CA LYS A 53 11.26 3.24 0.00
C LYS A 53 10.65 2.85 1.34
N VAL A 54 9.65 1.98 1.30
CA VAL A 54 9.04 1.47 2.53
C VAL A 54 9.96 0.41 3.14
N PRO A 55 10.42 0.59 4.40
CA PRO A 55 11.27 -0.42 5.05
C PRO A 55 10.53 -1.75 5.19
N THR A 56 11.15 -2.84 4.77
CA THR A 56 10.61 -4.20 4.93
C THR A 56 10.35 -4.54 6.40
N THR A 57 11.18 -4.00 7.30
CA THR A 57 11.01 -4.16 8.74
C THR A 57 9.69 -3.57 9.26
N LEU A 58 9.23 -2.44 8.68
CA LEU A 58 7.94 -1.85 9.01
C LEU A 58 6.79 -2.77 8.58
N ILE A 59 6.87 -3.30 7.36
CA ILE A 59 5.87 -4.24 6.84
C ILE A 59 5.80 -5.48 7.74
N ALA A 60 6.94 -6.08 8.05
CA ALA A 60 7.02 -7.24 8.93
C ALA A 60 6.46 -6.94 10.32
N LYS A 61 6.81 -5.79 10.90
CA LYS A 61 6.25 -5.33 12.18
C LYS A 61 4.73 -5.27 12.15
N ASN A 62 4.14 -4.61 11.14
CA ASN A 62 2.69 -4.47 11.04
C ASN A 62 2.00 -5.84 10.95
N LEU A 63 2.55 -6.77 10.14
CA LEU A 63 2.00 -8.13 10.00
C LEU A 63 2.06 -8.90 11.31
N MET A 64 3.20 -8.87 12.01
CA MET A 64 3.36 -9.55 13.29
C MET A 64 2.45 -8.98 14.37
N GLN A 65 2.36 -7.65 14.48
CA GLN A 65 1.49 -7.01 15.46
C GLN A 65 0.01 -7.28 15.19
N ALA A 66 -0.42 -7.24 13.95
CA ALA A 66 -1.79 -7.55 13.57
C ALA A 66 -2.16 -8.99 13.94
N HIS A 67 -1.24 -9.93 13.74
CA HIS A 67 -1.42 -11.31 14.20
C HIS A 67 -1.55 -11.39 15.72
N VAL A 68 -0.67 -10.74 16.47
CA VAL A 68 -0.73 -10.69 17.96
C VAL A 68 -2.03 -10.06 18.44
N TRP A 69 -2.57 -9.09 17.73
CA TRP A 69 -3.87 -8.46 18.07
C TRP A 69 -5.09 -9.30 17.66
N GLY A 70 -4.89 -10.44 17.01
CA GLY A 70 -5.96 -11.38 16.66
C GLY A 70 -6.57 -11.18 15.28
N LEU A 71 -5.95 -10.40 14.39
CA LEU A 71 -6.36 -10.37 12.99
C LEU A 71 -6.03 -11.68 12.30
N LYS A 72 -7.03 -12.24 11.62
CA LYS A 72 -6.94 -13.58 11.01
C LYS A 72 -6.40 -13.54 9.57
N THR A 73 -6.58 -12.43 8.86
CA THR A 73 -6.22 -12.35 7.44
C THR A 73 -5.92 -10.93 6.98
N PHE A 74 -5.11 -10.84 5.93
CA PHE A 74 -4.87 -9.64 5.16
C PHE A 74 -5.38 -9.85 3.74
N TYR A 75 -5.63 -8.74 3.04
CA TYR A 75 -6.11 -8.77 1.67
C TYR A 75 -5.12 -8.06 0.72
N TYR A 76 -5.13 -6.74 0.66
CA TYR A 76 -4.20 -5.99 -0.18
C TYR A 76 -3.15 -5.25 0.65
N SER A 77 -1.98 -5.02 0.01
CA SER A 77 -0.99 -4.07 0.48
C SER A 77 -0.90 -2.92 -0.51
N LEU A 78 -1.40 -1.76 -0.12
CA LEU A 78 -1.50 -0.57 -0.95
C LEU A 78 -0.24 0.28 -0.80
N ILE A 79 0.35 0.70 -1.91
CA ILE A 79 1.52 1.59 -1.91
C ILE A 79 1.18 2.83 -2.73
N ASN A 80 1.40 4.01 -2.14
CA ASN A 80 1.19 5.27 -2.84
C ASN A 80 2.29 5.48 -3.90
N LYS A 81 1.97 5.22 -5.16
CA LYS A 81 2.90 5.39 -6.28
C LYS A 81 3.40 6.83 -6.43
N ALA A 82 2.57 7.83 -6.15
CA ALA A 82 2.97 9.24 -6.19
C ALA A 82 4.05 9.58 -5.14
N GLY A 83 4.11 8.83 -4.05
CA GLY A 83 5.13 8.96 -3.00
C GLY A 83 6.42 8.23 -3.30
N SER A 84 6.42 7.28 -4.23
CA SER A 84 7.62 6.53 -4.61
C SER A 84 8.53 7.39 -5.49
N ARG A 85 9.83 7.11 -5.43
CA ARG A 85 10.78 7.66 -6.39
C ARG A 85 10.46 7.00 -7.73
N GLN A 86 10.16 7.80 -8.76
CA GLN A 86 10.24 7.30 -10.13
C GLN A 86 11.73 7.00 -10.36
N GLU A 87 12.15 5.78 -10.18
CA GLU A 87 13.36 5.31 -10.81
C GLU A 87 13.08 5.48 -12.31
N GLN A 88 13.83 6.38 -12.97
CA GLN A 88 13.91 6.34 -14.41
C GLN A 88 14.29 4.91 -14.73
N ARG A 89 13.35 4.17 -15.32
CA ARG A 89 13.69 2.87 -15.90
C ARG A 89 14.81 3.19 -16.88
N THR A 90 16.04 2.90 -16.50
CA THR A 90 17.11 2.78 -17.48
C THR A 90 16.58 1.76 -18.47
N PRO A 91 16.50 2.11 -19.76
CA PRO A 91 16.06 1.14 -20.76
C PRO A 91 16.91 -0.12 -20.56
N GLU A 92 16.26 -1.23 -20.26
CA GLU A 92 16.97 -2.51 -20.17
C GLU A 92 17.72 -2.67 -21.47
N VAL A 93 19.05 -2.75 -21.40
CA VAL A 93 19.87 -3.07 -22.55
C VAL A 93 19.51 -4.48 -22.93
N HIS A 94 18.57 -4.63 -23.86
CA HIS A 94 18.26 -5.92 -24.46
C HIS A 94 19.54 -6.44 -25.11
N TYR A 95 20.10 -7.48 -24.50
CA TYR A 95 21.14 -8.27 -25.10
C TYR A 95 20.52 -9.01 -26.30
N ASN A 96 20.71 -8.44 -27.48
CA ASN A 96 20.23 -8.99 -28.74
C ASN A 96 21.03 -10.26 -29.06
N GLY A 97 20.66 -11.38 -28.46
CA GLY A 97 21.00 -12.69 -28.91
C GLY A 97 19.73 -13.39 -29.38
N PHE A 98 19.63 -13.55 -30.70
CA PHE A 98 18.59 -14.24 -31.46
C PHE A 98 17.29 -13.48 -31.73
N HIS A 99 17.11 -13.19 -33.01
CA HIS A 99 15.90 -12.69 -33.63
C HIS A 99 14.64 -13.41 -33.15
N ASN A 100 13.78 -12.70 -32.48
CA ASN A 100 12.34 -12.91 -32.50
C ASN A 100 11.69 -11.54 -32.34
N GLU A 101 11.14 -11.03 -33.42
CA GLU A 101 10.27 -9.87 -33.42
C GLU A 101 9.06 -10.19 -32.52
N ARG A 102 9.10 -9.77 -31.27
CA ARG A 102 7.91 -9.66 -30.43
C ARG A 102 7.48 -8.20 -30.50
N GLU A 103 6.31 -8.00 -31.06
CA GLU A 103 5.57 -6.75 -30.94
C GLU A 103 5.64 -6.26 -29.49
N VAL A 104 6.10 -5.03 -29.32
CA VAL A 104 6.03 -4.34 -28.05
C VAL A 104 4.55 -4.09 -27.78
N ILE A 105 3.95 -4.94 -26.97
CA ILE A 105 2.66 -4.61 -26.36
C ILE A 105 2.98 -3.50 -25.37
N GLU A 106 2.57 -2.28 -25.72
CA GLU A 106 2.49 -1.19 -24.73
C GLU A 106 1.52 -1.68 -23.66
N GLU A 107 2.06 -2.11 -22.52
CA GLU A 107 1.25 -2.39 -21.34
C GLU A 107 0.64 -1.06 -20.90
N ASP A 108 -0.65 -0.90 -21.11
CA ASP A 108 -1.44 0.17 -20.53
C ASP A 108 -1.20 0.21 -19.04
N GLU A 109 -0.49 1.24 -18.58
CA GLU A 109 -0.09 1.44 -17.18
C GLU A 109 -1.27 1.75 -16.24
N ASP A 110 -2.49 1.62 -16.72
CA ASP A 110 -3.70 1.95 -15.98
C ASP A 110 -4.44 0.70 -15.49
N CYS A 111 -3.90 0.10 -14.44
CA CYS A 111 -4.68 -0.85 -13.66
C CYS A 111 -5.81 -0.10 -12.95
N GLU A 112 -7.05 -0.21 -13.45
CA GLU A 112 -8.24 0.44 -12.86
C GLU A 112 -8.47 0.05 -11.39
N ALA A 113 -8.01 -1.11 -10.95
CA ALA A 113 -8.08 -1.55 -9.56
C ALA A 113 -7.30 -0.65 -8.58
N CYS A 114 -6.40 0.21 -9.09
CA CYS A 114 -5.64 1.16 -8.27
C CYS A 114 -6.28 2.55 -8.20
N LYS A 115 -7.43 2.77 -8.86
CA LYS A 115 -8.12 4.08 -8.93
C LYS A 115 -9.28 4.25 -7.96
N LEU A 116 -9.56 3.26 -7.11
CA LEU A 116 -10.60 3.34 -6.08
C LEU A 116 -10.10 3.99 -4.80
#